data_384377b28e36df1f83d7ddc11446b9c3
#
_entry.id   384377b28e36df1f83d7ddc11446b9c3
#
_cell.length_a   1.000
_cell.length_b   1.000
_cell.length_c   1.000
_cell.angle_alpha   90.00
_cell.angle_beta   90.00
_cell.angle_gamma   90.00
#
_symmetry.space_group_name_H-M   'P 1'
#
loop_
_entity.id
_entity.type
_entity.pdbx_description
1 polymer ?
#
loop_
_entity_poly.entity_id
_entity_poly.type
_entity_poly.pdbx_seq_one_letter_code
_entity_poly.pdbx_strand_id
1 'polypeptide(L)'
;PEFKFIERSGLWFGFLFGVLQMGVWILYPAAWVLPAAGFLVGYITNWLAMNLIYEPREPVKIGPFVFQGVFIKRQKEVATHFANVIADRVLTAENLVQHISQGPNRQRLLDILEGQVEESMKVYEKDAMVAILADKDKLADAKADLLDRVRTTDMSDSSQIKTFADQSHRIRQQMEGNLGALDAQEFGGILRPVFQKDEWKLILAGGVIGTAIGALQIAVLFGGF
;
A
#
# COMPACT_ATOMS: atom_id res chain seq x y z
N PRO A 1 -8.71 -1.35 -14.14
CA PRO A 1 -8.00 -1.43 -15.45
C PRO A 1 -6.95 -2.53 -15.45
N GLU A 2 -6.22 -2.76 -14.35
CA GLU A 2 -5.21 -3.82 -14.23
C GLU A 2 -5.83 -5.22 -14.41
N PHE A 3 -7.02 -5.44 -13.86
CA PHE A 3 -7.76 -6.69 -14.06
C PHE A 3 -8.08 -6.97 -15.53
N LYS A 4 -8.44 -5.93 -16.31
CA LYS A 4 -8.66 -6.07 -17.75
C LYS A 4 -7.36 -6.41 -18.51
N PHE A 5 -6.23 -5.91 -18.02
CA PHE A 5 -4.93 -6.29 -18.59
C PHE A 5 -4.59 -7.74 -18.28
N ILE A 6 -4.79 -8.19 -17.04
CA ILE A 6 -4.57 -9.58 -16.61
C ILE A 6 -5.47 -10.51 -17.42
N GLU A 7 -6.75 -10.17 -17.57
CA GLU A 7 -7.73 -10.93 -18.35
C GLU A 7 -7.30 -11.09 -19.82
N ARG A 8 -6.93 -9.96 -20.47
CA ARG A 8 -6.49 -9.99 -21.86
C ARG A 8 -5.15 -10.68 -22.04
N SER A 9 -4.18 -10.45 -21.18
CA SER A 9 -2.90 -11.13 -21.24
C SER A 9 -3.06 -12.63 -21.00
N GLY A 10 -3.92 -13.03 -20.05
CA GLY A 10 -4.27 -14.41 -19.79
C GLY A 10 -4.86 -15.10 -21.01
N LEU A 11 -5.76 -14.43 -21.77
CA LEU A 11 -6.33 -14.97 -22.99
C LEU A 11 -5.26 -15.20 -24.07
N TRP A 12 -4.40 -14.21 -24.32
CA TRP A 12 -3.35 -14.33 -25.33
C TRP A 12 -2.29 -15.37 -24.98
N PHE A 13 -1.77 -15.32 -23.76
CA PHE A 13 -0.78 -16.30 -23.31
C PHE A 13 -1.39 -17.68 -23.15
N GLY A 14 -2.62 -17.78 -22.65
CA GLY A 14 -3.34 -19.04 -22.54
C GLY A 14 -3.58 -19.69 -23.91
N PHE A 15 -3.95 -18.89 -24.93
CA PHE A 15 -4.07 -19.37 -26.30
C PHE A 15 -2.74 -19.89 -26.86
N LEU A 16 -1.67 -19.08 -26.74
CA LEU A 16 -0.35 -19.44 -27.25
C LEU A 16 0.17 -20.72 -26.59
N PHE A 17 0.11 -20.81 -25.29
CA PHE A 17 0.55 -21.98 -24.54
C PHE A 17 -0.39 -23.19 -24.75
N GLY A 18 -1.69 -22.95 -24.96
CA GLY A 18 -2.63 -24.01 -25.33
C GLY A 18 -2.31 -24.67 -26.68
N VAL A 19 -1.91 -23.86 -27.68
CA VAL A 19 -1.43 -24.39 -28.97
C VAL A 19 -0.15 -25.21 -28.80
N LEU A 20 0.79 -24.72 -27.97
CA LEU A 20 2.00 -25.49 -27.67
C LEU A 20 1.68 -26.79 -26.93
N GLN A 21 0.77 -26.76 -25.96
CA GLN A 21 0.30 -27.94 -25.25
C GLN A 21 -0.33 -28.95 -26.19
N MET A 22 -1.16 -28.49 -27.13
CA MET A 22 -1.75 -29.35 -28.16
C MET A 22 -0.66 -30.03 -29.02
N GLY A 23 0.39 -29.30 -29.42
CA GLY A 23 1.53 -29.86 -30.14
C GLY A 23 2.25 -30.95 -29.36
N VAL A 24 2.50 -30.73 -28.07
CA VAL A 24 3.12 -31.70 -27.17
C VAL A 24 2.22 -32.95 -27.06
N TRP A 25 0.92 -32.76 -26.90
CA TRP A 25 -0.01 -33.87 -26.76
C TRP A 25 -0.14 -34.74 -28.04
N ILE A 26 -0.06 -34.13 -29.23
CA ILE A 26 -0.05 -34.86 -30.51
C ILE A 26 1.18 -35.76 -30.59
N LEU A 27 2.34 -35.31 -30.11
CA LEU A 27 3.59 -36.08 -30.13
C LEU A 27 3.62 -37.14 -29.02
N TYR A 28 2.99 -36.90 -27.89
CA TYR A 28 2.97 -37.80 -26.74
C TYR A 28 1.57 -37.82 -26.09
N PRO A 29 0.65 -38.65 -26.59
CA PRO A 29 -0.76 -38.66 -26.15
C PRO A 29 -0.94 -39.46 -24.85
N ALA A 30 -0.33 -39.00 -23.77
CA ALA A 30 -0.51 -39.57 -22.44
C ALA A 30 -1.48 -38.70 -21.60
N ALA A 31 -2.46 -39.33 -20.96
CA ALA A 31 -3.51 -38.65 -20.22
C ALA A 31 -2.99 -37.69 -19.15
N TRP A 32 -1.92 -38.04 -18.44
CA TRP A 32 -1.32 -37.22 -17.41
C TRP A 32 -0.68 -35.90 -17.93
N VAL A 33 -0.37 -35.85 -19.26
CA VAL A 33 0.22 -34.64 -19.89
C VAL A 33 -0.74 -33.45 -19.81
N LEU A 34 -2.04 -33.69 -19.93
CA LEU A 34 -3.03 -32.63 -19.93
C LEU A 34 -3.09 -31.86 -18.60
N PRO A 35 -3.22 -32.50 -17.43
CA PRO A 35 -3.19 -31.76 -16.15
C PRO A 35 -1.81 -31.21 -15.81
N ALA A 36 -0.72 -31.90 -16.15
CA ALA A 36 0.63 -31.39 -15.92
C ALA A 36 0.93 -30.16 -16.77
N ALA A 37 0.60 -30.16 -18.03
CA ALA A 37 0.74 -29.03 -18.93
C ALA A 37 -0.22 -27.89 -18.51
N GLY A 38 -1.45 -28.22 -18.12
CA GLY A 38 -2.42 -27.25 -17.56
C GLY A 38 -1.86 -26.52 -16.35
N PHE A 39 -1.21 -27.24 -15.40
CA PHE A 39 -0.52 -26.62 -14.28
C PHE A 39 0.56 -25.65 -14.73
N LEU A 40 1.45 -26.09 -15.61
CA LEU A 40 2.56 -25.27 -16.11
C LEU A 40 2.05 -24.02 -16.85
N VAL A 41 1.07 -24.19 -17.72
CA VAL A 41 0.48 -23.09 -18.48
C VAL A 41 -0.16 -22.08 -17.52
N GLY A 42 -0.99 -22.53 -16.59
CA GLY A 42 -1.66 -21.65 -15.62
C GLY A 42 -0.67 -20.94 -14.71
N TYR A 43 0.35 -21.64 -14.24
CA TYR A 43 1.42 -21.07 -13.41
C TYR A 43 2.22 -20.02 -14.17
N ILE A 44 2.73 -20.36 -15.36
CA ILE A 44 3.56 -19.45 -16.18
C ILE A 44 2.76 -18.24 -16.64
N THR A 45 1.51 -18.42 -17.05
CA THR A 45 0.65 -17.32 -17.50
C THR A 45 0.41 -16.32 -16.37
N ASN A 46 0.09 -16.78 -15.18
CA ASN A 46 -0.11 -15.92 -14.03
C ASN A 46 1.20 -15.24 -13.58
N TRP A 47 2.30 -16.01 -13.53
CA TRP A 47 3.61 -15.43 -13.22
C TRP A 47 4.00 -14.34 -14.22
N LEU A 48 3.78 -14.59 -15.52
CA LEU A 48 4.08 -13.61 -16.57
C LEU A 48 3.19 -12.37 -16.45
N ALA A 49 1.89 -12.57 -16.22
CA ALA A 49 0.94 -11.47 -16.03
C ALA A 49 1.32 -10.59 -14.83
N MET A 50 1.70 -11.19 -13.70
CA MET A 50 2.14 -10.46 -12.51
C MET A 50 3.44 -9.69 -12.76
N ASN A 51 4.41 -10.30 -13.43
CA ASN A 51 5.63 -9.59 -13.79
C ASN A 51 5.37 -8.42 -14.74
N LEU A 52 4.53 -8.57 -15.75
CA LEU A 52 4.20 -7.50 -16.70
C LEU A 52 3.44 -6.31 -16.09
N ILE A 53 2.85 -6.47 -14.91
CA ILE A 53 2.26 -5.35 -14.17
C ILE A 53 3.34 -4.38 -13.69
N TYR A 54 4.49 -4.92 -13.22
CA TYR A 54 5.56 -4.13 -12.60
C TYR A 54 6.79 -3.93 -13.50
N GLU A 55 7.01 -4.84 -14.44
CA GLU A 55 8.19 -4.86 -15.30
C GLU A 55 7.79 -4.81 -16.80
N PRO A 56 8.60 -4.21 -17.67
CA PRO A 56 9.80 -3.44 -17.34
C PRO A 56 9.47 -2.09 -16.70
N ARG A 57 10.32 -1.63 -15.78
CA ARG A 57 10.14 -0.34 -15.09
C ARG A 57 10.38 0.81 -16.05
N GLU A 58 11.42 0.71 -16.86
CA GLU A 58 11.68 1.68 -17.93
C GLU A 58 10.97 1.27 -19.22
N PRO A 59 10.53 2.26 -20.03
CA PRO A 59 9.86 1.96 -21.28
C PRO A 59 10.82 1.32 -22.29
N VAL A 60 10.59 0.05 -22.62
CA VAL A 60 11.34 -0.71 -23.61
C VAL A 60 10.62 -0.63 -24.96
N LYS A 61 11.31 -0.15 -25.99
CA LYS A 61 10.78 -0.09 -27.36
C LYS A 61 11.08 -1.40 -28.09
N ILE A 62 10.04 -2.13 -28.47
CA ILE A 62 10.16 -3.33 -29.32
C ILE A 62 9.41 -3.05 -30.62
N GLY A 63 10.15 -2.64 -31.67
CA GLY A 63 9.57 -2.18 -32.92
C GLY A 63 8.69 -0.94 -32.73
N PRO A 64 7.44 -0.93 -33.21
CA PRO A 64 6.51 0.20 -33.03
C PRO A 64 5.86 0.24 -31.63
N PHE A 65 6.07 -0.76 -30.78
CA PHE A 65 5.42 -0.88 -29.50
C PHE A 65 6.35 -0.47 -28.37
N VAL A 66 5.78 0.25 -27.38
CA VAL A 66 6.47 0.62 -26.13
C VAL A 66 5.89 -0.25 -25.01
N PHE A 67 6.74 -1.14 -24.48
CA PHE A 67 6.41 -1.98 -23.33
C PHE A 67 6.91 -1.33 -22.05
N GLN A 68 6.01 -1.18 -21.11
CA GLN A 68 6.30 -0.70 -19.75
C GLN A 68 5.28 -1.34 -18.82
N GLY A 69 5.69 -1.64 -17.59
CA GLY A 69 4.79 -2.19 -16.58
C GLY A 69 3.52 -1.34 -16.45
N VAL A 70 2.37 -2.00 -16.49
CA VAL A 70 1.05 -1.33 -16.51
C VAL A 70 0.87 -0.42 -15.31
N PHE A 71 1.36 -0.87 -14.14
CA PHE A 71 1.32 -0.12 -12.89
C PHE A 71 2.19 1.14 -12.94
N ILE A 72 3.40 1.00 -13.48
CA ILE A 72 4.35 2.11 -13.62
C ILE A 72 3.84 3.14 -14.62
N LYS A 73 3.28 2.68 -15.73
CA LYS A 73 2.68 3.58 -16.74
C LYS A 73 1.58 4.48 -16.18
N ARG A 74 0.90 4.02 -15.13
CA ARG A 74 -0.20 4.75 -14.47
C ARG A 74 0.18 5.33 -13.12
N GLN A 75 1.48 5.56 -12.89
CA GLN A 75 2.03 6.04 -11.62
C GLN A 75 1.25 7.21 -11.01
N LYS A 76 0.94 8.24 -11.79
CA LYS A 76 0.20 9.42 -11.29
C LYS A 76 -1.19 9.06 -10.77
N GLU A 77 -1.92 8.24 -11.51
CA GLU A 77 -3.26 7.79 -11.14
C GLU A 77 -3.23 6.92 -9.87
N VAL A 78 -2.25 6.01 -9.79
CA VAL A 78 -2.04 5.18 -8.61
C VAL A 78 -1.63 6.03 -7.41
N ALA A 79 -0.75 7.01 -7.59
CA ALA A 79 -0.33 7.95 -6.54
C ALA A 79 -1.53 8.71 -5.97
N THR A 80 -2.41 9.24 -6.83
CA THR A 80 -3.63 9.94 -6.41
C THR A 80 -4.56 9.01 -5.62
N HIS A 81 -4.82 7.81 -6.13
CA HIS A 81 -5.68 6.85 -5.43
C HIS A 81 -5.09 6.42 -4.09
N PHE A 82 -3.79 6.15 -4.04
CA PHE A 82 -3.10 5.77 -2.81
C PHE A 82 -3.14 6.90 -1.78
N ALA A 83 -2.84 8.13 -2.18
CA ALA A 83 -2.90 9.31 -1.32
C ALA A 83 -4.31 9.52 -0.74
N ASN A 84 -5.35 9.32 -1.56
CA ASN A 84 -6.74 9.40 -1.12
C ASN A 84 -7.07 8.32 -0.08
N VAL A 85 -6.72 7.06 -0.35
CA VAL A 85 -6.97 5.95 0.60
C VAL A 85 -6.25 6.18 1.93
N ILE A 86 -4.99 6.61 1.89
CA ILE A 86 -4.23 6.90 3.11
C ILE A 86 -4.86 8.09 3.87
N ALA A 87 -5.20 9.17 3.19
CA ALA A 87 -5.80 10.34 3.83
C ALA A 87 -7.18 10.03 4.41
N ASP A 88 -8.02 9.28 3.68
CA ASP A 88 -9.41 9.05 4.06
C ASP A 88 -9.60 7.89 5.05
N ARG A 89 -8.66 6.94 5.11
CA ARG A 89 -8.83 5.73 5.93
C ARG A 89 -7.77 5.53 7.00
N VAL A 90 -6.57 6.04 6.80
CA VAL A 90 -5.45 5.85 7.72
C VAL A 90 -5.18 7.12 8.52
N LEU A 91 -5.07 8.26 7.83
CA LEU A 91 -4.79 9.55 8.44
C LEU A 91 -6.08 10.30 8.82
N THR A 92 -7.10 9.59 9.31
CA THR A 92 -8.27 10.26 9.88
C THR A 92 -7.91 10.87 11.24
N ALA A 93 -8.56 12.01 11.58
CA ALA A 93 -8.36 12.64 12.89
C ALA A 93 -8.62 11.63 14.02
N GLU A 94 -9.66 10.81 13.88
CA GLU A 94 -10.02 9.78 14.86
C GLU A 94 -8.92 8.73 15.04
N ASN A 95 -8.39 8.16 13.95
CA ASN A 95 -7.32 7.18 14.02
C ASN A 95 -6.04 7.76 14.62
N LEU A 96 -5.70 9.01 14.28
CA LEU A 96 -4.52 9.67 14.81
C LEU A 96 -4.66 9.97 16.29
N VAL A 97 -5.79 10.55 16.70
CA VAL A 97 -6.07 10.81 18.12
C VAL A 97 -6.01 9.47 18.89
N GLN A 98 -6.64 8.43 18.39
CA GLN A 98 -6.62 7.11 19.04
C GLN A 98 -5.20 6.53 19.13
N HIS A 99 -4.42 6.59 18.06
CA HIS A 99 -3.04 6.09 18.08
C HIS A 99 -2.09 6.94 18.91
N ILE A 100 -2.30 8.24 18.97
CA ILE A 100 -1.49 9.14 19.77
C ILE A 100 -1.88 9.03 21.26
N SER A 101 -3.18 9.01 21.57
CA SER A 101 -3.67 8.99 22.96
C SER A 101 -3.57 7.62 23.64
N GLN A 102 -3.65 6.53 22.89
CA GLN A 102 -3.67 5.15 23.41
C GLN A 102 -2.49 4.29 22.93
N GLY A 103 -1.72 4.77 21.96
CA GLY A 103 -0.62 4.03 21.35
C GLY A 103 0.69 4.08 22.15
N PRO A 104 1.70 3.30 21.74
CA PRO A 104 3.03 3.26 22.36
C PRO A 104 3.75 4.60 22.31
N ASN A 105 3.33 5.51 21.44
CA ASN A 105 3.91 6.84 21.29
C ASN A 105 3.31 7.90 22.24
N ARG A 106 2.28 7.53 23.03
CA ARG A 106 1.67 8.46 23.98
C ARG A 106 2.69 9.07 24.95
N GLN A 107 3.53 8.22 25.54
CA GLN A 107 4.56 8.69 26.47
C GLN A 107 5.51 9.67 25.80
N ARG A 108 5.95 9.39 24.59
CA ARG A 108 6.82 10.28 23.82
C ARG A 108 6.16 11.63 23.49
N LEU A 109 4.86 11.62 23.21
CA LEU A 109 4.11 12.87 23.02
C LEU A 109 4.03 13.67 24.32
N LEU A 110 3.72 13.03 25.44
CA LEU A 110 3.70 13.67 26.76
C LEU A 110 5.06 14.28 27.10
N ASP A 111 6.15 13.55 26.89
CA ASP A 111 7.52 14.02 27.11
C ASP A 111 7.85 15.27 26.27
N ILE A 112 7.39 15.30 25.00
CA ILE A 112 7.57 16.48 24.13
C ILE A 112 6.74 17.66 24.63
N LEU A 113 5.48 17.44 25.01
CA LEU A 113 4.61 18.50 25.52
C LEU A 113 5.10 19.04 26.88
N GLU A 114 5.55 18.15 27.76
CA GLU A 114 6.17 18.54 29.03
C GLU A 114 7.42 19.41 28.81
N GLY A 115 8.28 18.97 27.83
CA GLY A 115 9.46 19.75 27.43
C GLY A 115 9.12 21.15 26.87
N GLN A 116 8.08 21.24 26.03
CA GLN A 116 7.60 22.50 25.47
C GLN A 116 7.03 23.44 26.55
N VAL A 117 6.25 22.91 27.49
CA VAL A 117 5.74 23.67 28.63
C VAL A 117 6.90 24.16 29.48
N GLU A 118 7.87 23.32 29.76
CA GLU A 118 9.04 23.70 30.58
C GLU A 118 9.90 24.77 29.89
N GLU A 119 10.11 24.68 28.57
CA GLU A 119 10.85 25.68 27.81
C GLU A 119 10.08 27.01 27.73
N SER A 120 8.78 26.97 27.52
CA SER A 120 7.93 28.16 27.53
C SER A 120 7.96 28.86 28.91
N MET A 121 7.90 28.09 29.99
CA MET A 121 7.96 28.65 31.34
C MET A 121 9.32 29.28 31.69
N LYS A 122 10.43 28.71 31.18
CA LYS A 122 11.78 29.32 31.34
C LYS A 122 11.88 30.69 30.67
N VAL A 123 11.12 30.94 29.60
CA VAL A 123 11.04 32.26 28.96
C VAL A 123 10.31 33.23 29.83
N TYR A 124 9.23 32.83 30.49
CA TYR A 124 8.48 33.68 31.45
C TYR A 124 9.25 33.93 32.75
N GLU A 125 10.02 32.97 33.26
CA GLU A 125 10.88 33.13 34.42
C GLU A 125 12.01 34.15 34.21
N LYS A 126 12.46 34.32 32.95
CA LYS A 126 13.48 35.33 32.59
C LYS A 126 12.92 36.74 32.50
N ASP A 127 11.62 36.88 32.40
CA ASP A 127 10.98 38.22 32.39
C ASP A 127 10.90 38.74 33.83
N ALA A 128 11.81 39.66 34.17
CA ALA A 128 11.94 40.21 35.54
C ALA A 128 10.62 40.73 36.11
N MET A 129 9.66 41.08 35.26
CA MET A 129 8.34 41.60 35.64
C MET A 129 7.42 40.48 36.14
N VAL A 130 7.55 39.25 35.59
CA VAL A 130 6.79 38.07 36.02
C VAL A 130 7.39 37.51 37.32
N ALA A 131 8.73 37.54 37.45
CA ALA A 131 9.43 37.08 38.66
C ALA A 131 9.12 37.94 39.91
N ILE A 132 8.76 39.23 39.73
CA ILE A 132 8.38 40.13 40.82
C ILE A 132 6.91 39.94 41.22
N LEU A 133 6.05 39.54 40.30
CA LEU A 133 4.60 39.39 40.50
C LEU A 133 4.13 37.96 40.79
N ALA A 134 4.92 36.95 40.45
CA ALA A 134 4.57 35.56 40.65
C ALA A 134 5.24 34.99 41.91
N ASP A 135 4.40 34.64 42.87
CA ASP A 135 4.76 33.76 43.97
C ASP A 135 5.22 32.42 43.38
N LYS A 136 6.44 31.97 43.70
CA LYS A 136 7.05 30.75 43.16
C LYS A 136 6.17 29.52 43.35
N ASP A 137 5.41 29.47 44.43
CA ASP A 137 4.51 28.39 44.75
C ASP A 137 3.30 28.39 43.80
N LYS A 138 2.76 29.53 43.44
CA LYS A 138 1.68 29.66 42.45
C LYS A 138 2.11 29.31 41.03
N LEU A 139 3.38 29.56 40.68
CA LEU A 139 3.94 29.19 39.40
C LEU A 139 4.10 27.66 39.30
N ALA A 140 4.53 27.02 40.39
CA ALA A 140 4.65 25.57 40.48
C ALA A 140 3.27 24.89 40.40
N ASP A 141 2.27 25.44 41.09
CA ASP A 141 0.87 24.97 41.04
C ASP A 141 0.26 25.14 39.64
N ALA A 142 0.50 26.27 38.97
CA ALA A 142 0.03 26.50 37.60
C ALA A 142 0.70 25.54 36.60
N LYS A 143 1.98 25.24 36.79
CA LYS A 143 2.69 24.24 35.99
C LYS A 143 2.10 22.84 36.19
N ALA A 144 1.83 22.48 37.44
CA ALA A 144 1.21 21.20 37.77
C ALA A 144 -0.20 21.06 37.17
N ASP A 145 -1.02 22.10 37.27
CA ASP A 145 -2.37 22.16 36.68
C ASP A 145 -2.33 22.08 35.14
N LEU A 146 -1.39 22.76 34.48
CA LEU A 146 -1.20 22.69 33.05
C LEU A 146 -0.77 21.27 32.59
N LEU A 147 0.16 20.66 33.28
CA LEU A 147 0.60 19.29 32.97
C LEU A 147 -0.50 18.28 33.18
N ASP A 148 -1.29 18.43 34.26
CA ASP A 148 -2.45 17.57 34.52
C ASP A 148 -3.53 17.73 33.43
N ARG A 149 -3.80 18.98 33.02
CA ARG A 149 -4.72 19.26 31.89
C ARG A 149 -4.23 18.62 30.59
N VAL A 150 -2.95 18.70 30.26
CA VAL A 150 -2.37 18.05 29.07
C VAL A 150 -2.53 16.52 29.15
N ARG A 151 -2.35 15.94 30.34
CA ARG A 151 -2.51 14.49 30.56
C ARG A 151 -3.96 14.03 30.52
N THR A 152 -4.90 14.86 30.98
CA THR A 152 -6.32 14.54 31.08
C THR A 152 -7.15 15.08 29.93
N THR A 153 -6.61 15.96 29.08
CA THR A 153 -7.32 16.54 27.94
C THR A 153 -7.72 15.43 26.97
N ASP A 154 -9.02 15.29 26.81
CA ASP A 154 -9.59 14.48 25.74
C ASP A 154 -9.34 15.21 24.41
N MET A 155 -8.42 14.68 23.61
CA MET A 155 -8.03 15.26 22.31
C MET A 155 -9.16 15.16 21.26
N SER A 156 -10.36 14.76 21.66
CA SER A 156 -11.53 14.65 20.77
C SER A 156 -12.24 15.98 20.53
N ASP A 157 -11.72 17.10 21.04
CA ASP A 157 -12.38 18.39 20.90
C ASP A 157 -12.44 18.87 19.44
N SER A 158 -13.66 19.25 19.02
CA SER A 158 -14.05 19.56 17.65
C SER A 158 -13.26 20.71 16.98
N SER A 159 -12.63 21.59 17.74
CA SER A 159 -11.82 22.69 17.21
C SER A 159 -10.48 22.19 16.62
N GLN A 160 -9.88 21.18 17.25
CA GLN A 160 -8.62 20.57 16.79
C GLN A 160 -8.87 19.66 15.58
N ILE A 161 -10.04 19.01 15.50
CA ILE A 161 -10.45 18.19 14.38
C ILE A 161 -10.54 19.00 13.08
N LYS A 162 -11.03 20.24 13.12
CA LYS A 162 -11.06 21.14 11.94
C LYS A 162 -9.66 21.49 11.43
N THR A 163 -8.77 21.86 12.33
CA THR A 163 -7.36 22.16 11.98
C THR A 163 -6.68 20.93 11.37
N PHE A 164 -7.03 19.75 11.86
CA PHE A 164 -6.51 18.49 11.33
C PHE A 164 -7.09 18.17 9.95
N ALA A 165 -8.36 18.44 9.69
CA ALA A 165 -8.96 18.26 8.36
C ALA A 165 -8.25 19.11 7.29
N ASP A 166 -7.85 20.34 7.63
CA ASP A 166 -7.06 21.19 6.74
C ASP A 166 -5.63 20.64 6.53
N GLN A 167 -5.03 20.07 7.58
CA GLN A 167 -3.72 19.43 7.47
C GLN A 167 -3.77 18.13 6.65
N SER A 168 -4.82 17.33 6.81
CA SER A 168 -4.98 16.09 6.04
C SER A 168 -5.05 16.35 4.53
N HIS A 169 -5.69 17.46 4.13
CA HIS A 169 -5.71 17.89 2.74
C HIS A 169 -4.31 18.25 2.20
N ARG A 170 -3.49 18.93 2.99
CA ARG A 170 -2.09 19.24 2.64
C ARG A 170 -1.24 17.98 2.54
N ILE A 171 -1.39 17.05 3.49
CA ILE A 171 -0.68 15.77 3.48
C ILE A 171 -1.05 14.97 2.21
N ARG A 172 -2.33 14.94 1.86
CA ARG A 172 -2.81 14.31 0.62
C ARG A 172 -2.10 14.88 -0.61
N GLN A 173 -2.10 16.21 -0.77
CA GLN A 173 -1.45 16.88 -1.89
C GLN A 173 0.06 16.63 -1.93
N GLN A 174 0.72 16.65 -0.77
CA GLN A 174 2.16 16.35 -0.69
C GLN A 174 2.45 14.89 -1.04
N MET A 175 1.65 13.95 -0.56
CA MET A 175 1.82 12.54 -0.90
C MET A 175 1.58 12.29 -2.39
N GLU A 176 0.52 12.86 -2.97
CA GLU A 176 0.23 12.77 -4.40
C GLU A 176 1.39 13.35 -5.24
N GLY A 177 1.86 14.55 -4.86
CA GLY A 177 2.98 15.20 -5.53
C GLY A 177 4.27 14.40 -5.42
N ASN A 178 4.64 13.98 -4.23
CA ASN A 178 5.87 13.23 -3.98
C ASN A 178 5.86 11.86 -4.68
N LEU A 179 4.78 11.09 -4.54
CA LEU A 179 4.65 9.78 -5.21
C LEU A 179 4.60 9.91 -6.72
N GLY A 180 3.95 10.98 -7.23
CA GLY A 180 3.88 11.25 -8.66
C GLY A 180 5.19 11.73 -9.28
N ALA A 181 6.10 12.29 -8.46
CA ALA A 181 7.41 12.80 -8.87
C ALA A 181 8.54 11.76 -8.75
N LEU A 182 8.33 10.64 -8.06
CA LEU A 182 9.30 9.56 -7.96
C LEU A 182 9.68 9.03 -9.33
N ASP A 183 10.89 8.53 -9.47
CA ASP A 183 11.24 7.75 -10.64
C ASP A 183 10.55 6.37 -10.64
N ALA A 184 10.55 5.69 -11.79
CA ALA A 184 9.86 4.41 -11.95
C ALA A 184 10.45 3.30 -11.04
N GLN A 185 11.74 3.39 -10.70
CA GLN A 185 12.42 2.42 -9.83
C GLN A 185 12.03 2.64 -8.37
N GLU A 186 12.06 3.88 -7.91
CA GLU A 186 11.67 4.27 -6.56
C GLU A 186 10.19 3.98 -6.30
N PHE A 187 9.32 4.40 -7.23
CA PHE A 187 7.89 4.15 -7.13
C PHE A 187 7.56 2.65 -7.05
N GLY A 188 8.14 1.85 -7.95
CA GLY A 188 8.00 0.40 -7.92
C GLY A 188 8.56 -0.22 -6.65
N GLY A 189 9.68 0.30 -6.13
CA GLY A 189 10.33 -0.16 -4.90
C GLY A 189 9.49 0.04 -3.65
N ILE A 190 8.74 1.13 -3.57
CA ILE A 190 7.88 1.45 -2.42
C ILE A 190 6.60 0.61 -2.43
N LEU A 191 5.96 0.45 -3.58
CA LEU A 191 4.63 -0.14 -3.66
C LEU A 191 4.64 -1.64 -3.92
N ARG A 192 5.63 -2.17 -4.65
CA ARG A 192 5.73 -3.61 -4.96
C ARG A 192 5.72 -4.50 -3.70
N PRO A 193 6.46 -4.20 -2.61
CA PRO A 193 6.47 -5.05 -1.42
C PRO A 193 5.09 -5.22 -0.77
N VAL A 194 4.20 -4.23 -0.90
CA VAL A 194 2.83 -4.28 -0.37
C VAL A 194 2.02 -5.38 -1.06
N PHE A 195 2.23 -5.56 -2.37
CA PHE A 195 1.51 -6.55 -3.18
C PHE A 195 2.23 -7.90 -3.28
N GLN A 196 3.55 -7.89 -3.18
CA GLN A 196 4.41 -9.08 -3.35
C GLN A 196 4.12 -10.19 -2.35
N LYS A 197 3.63 -9.85 -1.17
CA LYS A 197 3.34 -10.82 -0.11
C LYS A 197 2.32 -11.89 -0.53
N ASP A 198 1.35 -11.55 -1.36
CA ASP A 198 0.28 -12.44 -1.80
C ASP A 198 0.40 -12.88 -3.27
N GLU A 199 1.42 -12.40 -3.99
CA GLU A 199 1.68 -12.66 -5.41
C GLU A 199 1.79 -14.16 -5.71
N TRP A 200 2.53 -14.90 -4.88
CA TRP A 200 2.71 -16.34 -5.04
C TRP A 200 1.40 -17.13 -4.96
N LYS A 201 0.42 -16.66 -4.17
CA LYS A 201 -0.89 -17.31 -4.05
C LYS A 201 -1.66 -17.22 -5.37
N LEU A 202 -1.60 -16.06 -6.03
CA LEU A 202 -2.24 -15.85 -7.32
C LEU A 202 -1.59 -16.70 -8.41
N ILE A 203 -0.26 -16.80 -8.40
CA ILE A 203 0.49 -17.62 -9.35
C ILE A 203 0.13 -19.10 -9.15
N LEU A 204 0.13 -19.57 -7.91
CA LEU A 204 -0.22 -20.94 -7.58
C LEU A 204 -1.68 -21.26 -7.94
N ALA A 205 -2.61 -20.33 -7.66
CA ALA A 205 -4.01 -20.50 -8.02
C ALA A 205 -4.19 -20.74 -9.53
N GLY A 206 -3.42 -20.02 -10.37
CA GLY A 206 -3.40 -20.27 -11.82
C GLY A 206 -3.00 -21.70 -12.17
N GLY A 207 -1.94 -22.22 -11.53
CA GLY A 207 -1.50 -23.61 -11.69
C GLY A 207 -2.57 -24.62 -11.28
N VAL A 208 -3.21 -24.40 -10.12
CA VAL A 208 -4.28 -25.30 -9.63
C VAL A 208 -5.49 -25.30 -10.58
N ILE A 209 -5.93 -24.14 -11.02
CA ILE A 209 -7.03 -24.02 -12.00
C ILE A 209 -6.67 -24.67 -13.31
N GLY A 210 -5.44 -24.46 -13.80
CA GLY A 210 -4.94 -25.09 -15.02
C GLY A 210 -4.92 -26.62 -14.91
N THR A 211 -4.52 -27.17 -13.76
CA THR A 211 -4.57 -28.60 -13.49
C THR A 211 -6.01 -29.14 -13.52
N ALA A 212 -6.94 -28.43 -12.89
CA ALA A 212 -8.35 -28.83 -12.87
C ALA A 212 -8.96 -28.85 -14.29
N ILE A 213 -8.62 -27.84 -15.10
CA ILE A 213 -9.05 -27.79 -16.51
C ILE A 213 -8.42 -28.95 -17.29
N GLY A 214 -7.13 -29.22 -17.10
CA GLY A 214 -6.45 -30.37 -17.75
C GLY A 214 -7.04 -31.71 -17.35
N ALA A 215 -7.43 -31.88 -16.08
CA ALA A 215 -8.14 -33.07 -15.63
C ALA A 215 -9.54 -33.19 -16.24
N LEU A 216 -10.26 -32.09 -16.36
CA LEU A 216 -11.57 -32.04 -17.03
C LEU A 216 -11.43 -32.44 -18.54
N GLN A 217 -10.38 -31.98 -19.20
CA GLN A 217 -10.08 -32.34 -20.57
C GLN A 217 -9.90 -33.88 -20.74
N ILE A 218 -9.26 -34.55 -19.77
CA ILE A 218 -9.17 -36.01 -19.78
C ILE A 218 -10.56 -36.63 -19.74
N ALA A 219 -11.43 -36.21 -18.85
CA ALA A 219 -12.78 -36.73 -18.73
C ALA A 219 -13.59 -36.58 -20.04
N VAL A 220 -13.41 -35.43 -20.72
CA VAL A 220 -14.13 -35.12 -21.97
C VAL A 220 -13.55 -35.87 -23.17
N LEU A 221 -12.20 -35.92 -23.29
CA LEU A 221 -11.55 -36.48 -24.48
C LEU A 221 -11.42 -38.00 -24.44
N PHE A 222 -11.26 -38.57 -23.26
CA PHE A 222 -11.10 -40.05 -23.13
C PHE A 222 -12.40 -40.76 -22.73
N GLY A 223 -13.54 -40.03 -22.77
CA GLY A 223 -14.87 -40.66 -22.66
C GLY A 223 -15.13 -41.34 -21.34
N GLY A 224 -14.80 -40.66 -20.37
CA GLY A 224 -15.15 -40.92 -19.04
C GLY A 224 -15.24 -42.21 -18.46
N PHE A 225 -15.73 -42.63 -18.09
CA PHE A 225 -16.08 -43.53 -17.00
C PHE A 225 -17.15 -44.48 -17.52
#